data_e11e9bf119bf3b2d2155898c546f9bed
#
_entry.id   e11e9bf119bf3b2d2155898c546f9bed
#
_cell.length_a   1.000
_cell.length_b   1.000
_cell.length_c   1.000
_cell.angle_alpha   90.00
_cell.angle_beta   90.00
_cell.angle_gamma   90.00
#
_symmetry.space_group_name_H-M   'P 1'
#
loop_
_entity.id
_entity.type
_entity.pdbx_description
1 polymer ?
#
loop_
_entity_poly.entity_id
_entity_poly.type
_entity_poly.pdbx_seq_one_letter_code
_entity_poly.pdbx_strand_id
1 'polypeptide(L)'
;MEELKRTVADRLGDTARRARDLGLLVFLFYSIRPFLTKAGIGLTPFYWIKESIATGTPPDSRPVPEGFEVSIFGPEEVALIASHPERAKYVPPGYVSDSLRHGDTCVGIKRQGEIVASTWFSLEGNRSQAYRVKLQPHEAYLYDTYVFESYRGRHLAEILRYRTYDILRTLNRTVLYTLTVCSNTASLRFKQRLGARVVFLGLAVEIFGRYHTTFILKRWPETPQDECPRNSPTAAPTDR
;
A
#
# COMPACT_ATOMS: atom_id res chain seq x y z
N MET A 1 -28.77 -12.26 -26.58
CA MET A 1 -27.64 -12.16 -27.53
C MET A 1 -26.97 -10.78 -27.51
N GLU A 2 -27.74 -9.70 -27.37
CA GLU A 2 -27.18 -8.31 -27.24
C GLU A 2 -26.45 -8.06 -25.92
N GLU A 3 -26.96 -8.58 -24.81
CA GLU A 3 -26.32 -8.43 -23.49
C GLU A 3 -24.93 -9.11 -23.40
N LEU A 4 -24.81 -10.27 -24.08
CA LEU A 4 -23.52 -10.97 -24.18
C LEU A 4 -22.50 -10.19 -25.03
N LYS A 5 -22.95 -9.53 -26.11
CA LYS A 5 -22.11 -8.68 -26.96
C LYS A 5 -21.65 -7.41 -26.21
N ARG A 6 -22.54 -6.82 -25.41
CA ARG A 6 -22.23 -5.64 -24.58
C ARG A 6 -21.18 -5.97 -23.51
N THR A 7 -21.36 -7.10 -22.81
CA THR A 7 -20.39 -7.60 -21.82
C THR A 7 -19.01 -7.91 -22.44
N VAL A 8 -18.96 -8.44 -23.65
CA VAL A 8 -17.70 -8.69 -24.37
C VAL A 8 -17.06 -7.40 -24.84
N ALA A 9 -17.84 -6.44 -25.34
CA ALA A 9 -17.33 -5.10 -25.76
C ALA A 9 -16.77 -4.30 -24.57
N ASP A 10 -17.44 -4.33 -23.42
CA ASP A 10 -16.99 -3.67 -22.20
C ASP A 10 -15.69 -4.31 -21.68
N ARG A 11 -15.59 -5.63 -21.72
CA ARG A 11 -14.34 -6.34 -21.36
C ARG A 11 -13.19 -6.03 -22.30
N LEU A 12 -13.44 -5.93 -23.62
CA LEU A 12 -12.43 -5.56 -24.61
C LEU A 12 -11.98 -4.11 -24.44
N GLY A 13 -12.91 -3.19 -24.17
CA GLY A 13 -12.61 -1.78 -23.89
C GLY A 13 -11.75 -1.59 -22.63
N ASP A 14 -12.05 -2.34 -21.56
CA ASP A 14 -11.26 -2.36 -20.33
C ASP A 14 -9.86 -2.96 -20.56
N THR A 15 -9.78 -4.00 -21.39
CA THR A 15 -8.55 -4.68 -21.74
C THR A 15 -7.62 -3.77 -22.57
N ALA A 16 -8.16 -3.04 -23.54
CA ALA A 16 -7.41 -2.08 -24.35
C ALA A 16 -6.91 -0.87 -23.53
N ARG A 17 -7.70 -0.41 -22.56
CA ARG A 17 -7.33 0.65 -21.62
C ARG A 17 -6.17 0.19 -20.73
N ARG A 18 -6.24 -1.02 -20.18
CA ARG A 18 -5.16 -1.65 -19.38
C ARG A 18 -3.87 -1.84 -20.19
N ALA A 19 -3.97 -2.22 -21.46
CA ALA A 19 -2.82 -2.37 -22.35
C ALA A 19 -2.08 -1.05 -22.58
N ARG A 20 -2.82 0.05 -22.70
CA ARG A 20 -2.26 1.39 -22.88
C ARG A 20 -1.58 1.89 -21.60
N ASP A 21 -2.20 1.64 -20.43
CA ASP A 21 -1.73 2.13 -19.14
C ASP A 21 -0.53 1.33 -18.59
N LEU A 22 -0.43 0.05 -18.92
CA LEU A 22 0.54 -0.87 -18.33
C LEU A 22 1.66 -1.31 -19.30
N GLY A 23 1.55 -0.96 -20.58
CA GLY A 23 2.45 -1.43 -21.63
C GLY A 23 2.15 -2.87 -22.11
N LEU A 24 2.58 -3.15 -23.34
CA LEU A 24 2.26 -4.39 -24.05
C LEU A 24 2.69 -5.66 -23.29
N LEU A 25 3.86 -5.64 -22.65
CA LEU A 25 4.40 -6.79 -21.91
C LEU A 25 3.52 -7.16 -20.70
N VAL A 26 3.06 -6.16 -19.94
CA VAL A 26 2.19 -6.38 -18.79
C VAL A 26 0.80 -6.84 -19.25
N PHE A 27 0.33 -6.33 -20.38
CA PHE A 27 -0.92 -6.78 -20.98
C PHE A 27 -0.86 -8.25 -21.39
N LEU A 28 0.16 -8.67 -22.15
CA LEU A 28 0.40 -10.08 -22.50
C LEU A 28 0.47 -10.97 -21.27
N PHE A 29 1.16 -10.51 -20.23
CA PHE A 29 1.27 -11.19 -18.96
C PHE A 29 -0.11 -11.43 -18.31
N TYR A 30 -0.97 -10.40 -18.24
CA TYR A 30 -2.33 -10.56 -17.71
C TYR A 30 -3.24 -11.43 -18.59
N SER A 31 -2.99 -11.50 -19.89
CA SER A 31 -3.74 -12.36 -20.81
C SER A 31 -3.46 -13.85 -20.61
N ILE A 32 -2.20 -14.21 -20.30
CA ILE A 32 -1.84 -15.62 -20.03
C ILE A 32 -2.12 -16.07 -18.59
N ARG A 33 -2.30 -15.11 -17.67
CA ARG A 33 -2.52 -15.37 -16.25
C ARG A 33 -3.62 -16.41 -15.96
N PRO A 34 -4.81 -16.39 -16.58
CA PRO A 34 -5.85 -17.37 -16.31
C PRO A 34 -5.42 -18.83 -16.61
N PHE A 35 -4.61 -19.02 -17.64
CA PHE A 35 -4.08 -20.34 -17.99
C PHE A 35 -3.03 -20.80 -16.97
N LEU A 36 -2.13 -19.92 -16.57
CA LEU A 36 -1.12 -20.20 -15.56
C LEU A 36 -1.76 -20.52 -14.20
N THR A 37 -2.79 -19.77 -13.81
CA THR A 37 -3.52 -20.03 -12.56
C THR A 37 -4.19 -21.43 -12.57
N LYS A 38 -4.74 -21.87 -13.70
CA LYS A 38 -5.27 -23.23 -13.85
C LYS A 38 -4.18 -24.30 -13.75
N ALA A 39 -2.96 -23.97 -14.14
CA ALA A 39 -1.79 -24.84 -13.99
C ALA A 39 -1.15 -24.75 -12.59
N GLY A 40 -1.79 -24.05 -11.63
CA GLY A 40 -1.27 -23.88 -10.28
C GLY A 40 -0.13 -22.86 -10.17
N ILE A 41 0.04 -21.99 -11.17
CA ILE A 41 1.09 -20.95 -11.19
C ILE A 41 0.44 -19.58 -11.01
N GLY A 42 0.72 -18.95 -9.88
CA GLY A 42 0.36 -17.56 -9.59
C GLY A 42 1.52 -16.62 -9.97
N LEU A 43 1.22 -15.60 -10.76
CA LEU A 43 2.18 -14.58 -11.12
C LEU A 43 1.60 -13.21 -10.75
N THR A 44 2.36 -12.42 -9.97
CA THR A 44 1.91 -11.10 -9.51
C THR A 44 3.01 -10.07 -9.67
N PRO A 45 2.98 -9.24 -10.72
CA PRO A 45 3.88 -8.11 -10.84
C PRO A 45 3.49 -7.00 -9.86
N PHE A 46 4.49 -6.43 -9.19
CA PHE A 46 4.28 -5.39 -8.20
C PHE A 46 5.39 -4.37 -8.21
N TYR A 47 5.08 -3.17 -7.74
CA TYR A 47 6.04 -2.13 -7.44
C TYR A 47 6.35 -2.12 -5.95
N TRP A 48 7.64 -2.08 -5.61
CA TRP A 48 8.12 -1.72 -4.30
C TRP A 48 8.37 -0.22 -4.29
N ILE A 49 7.71 0.48 -3.40
CA ILE A 49 7.61 1.94 -3.42
C ILE A 49 8.11 2.46 -2.09
N LYS A 50 8.92 3.53 -2.15
CA LYS A 50 9.48 4.27 -1.02
C LYS A 50 8.82 5.64 -0.93
N GLU A 51 8.45 6.03 0.28
CA GLU A 51 7.98 7.37 0.62
C GLU A 51 8.89 7.92 1.72
N SER A 52 9.32 9.17 1.61
CA SER A 52 10.08 9.84 2.67
C SER A 52 9.18 10.84 3.38
N ILE A 53 9.09 10.74 4.70
CA ILE A 53 8.39 11.73 5.51
C ILE A 53 9.41 12.83 5.81
N ALA A 54 9.32 13.95 5.08
CA ALA A 54 10.16 15.10 5.38
C ALA A 54 9.98 15.54 6.85
N THR A 55 11.07 15.96 7.47
CA THR A 55 11.06 16.61 8.78
C THR A 55 10.49 18.03 8.63
N GLY A 56 9.19 18.14 8.49
CA GLY A 56 8.48 19.39 8.33
C GLY A 56 6.99 19.12 8.17
N THR A 57 6.17 20.09 8.47
CA THR A 57 4.73 20.01 8.21
C THR A 57 4.54 19.83 6.71
N PRO A 58 3.83 18.80 6.24
CA PRO A 58 3.51 18.69 4.82
C PRO A 58 2.77 19.98 4.43
N PRO A 59 3.10 20.59 3.27
CA PRO A 59 2.47 21.84 2.85
C PRO A 59 0.94 21.75 2.70
N ASP A 60 0.36 20.57 2.79
CA ASP A 60 -1.07 20.32 2.56
C ASP A 60 -1.64 19.21 3.46
N SER A 61 -1.40 19.25 4.76
CA SER A 61 -2.21 18.41 5.66
C SER A 61 -3.66 18.92 5.62
N ARG A 62 -4.46 18.34 4.76
CA ARG A 62 -5.88 18.67 4.67
C ARG A 62 -6.52 18.52 6.04
N PRO A 63 -7.30 19.52 6.50
CA PRO A 63 -8.02 19.38 7.75
C PRO A 63 -8.95 18.19 7.68
N VAL A 64 -9.12 17.51 8.78
CA VAL A 64 -10.13 16.43 8.88
C VAL A 64 -11.50 17.11 8.71
N PRO A 65 -12.33 16.69 7.74
CA PRO A 65 -13.63 17.31 7.52
C PRO A 65 -14.51 17.17 8.77
N GLU A 66 -15.43 18.09 8.94
CA GLU A 66 -16.39 18.07 10.06
C GLU A 66 -17.16 16.75 10.12
N GLY A 67 -17.31 16.21 11.32
CA GLY A 67 -17.96 14.92 11.57
C GLY A 67 -17.13 13.69 11.25
N PHE A 68 -15.84 13.85 10.86
CA PHE A 68 -14.89 12.75 10.72
C PHE A 68 -13.86 12.78 11.85
N GLU A 69 -13.51 11.61 12.36
CA GLU A 69 -12.53 11.42 13.43
C GLU A 69 -11.46 10.44 12.98
N VAL A 70 -10.19 10.77 13.25
CA VAL A 70 -9.05 9.89 12.94
C VAL A 70 -8.46 9.38 14.25
N SER A 71 -8.31 8.06 14.37
CA SER A 71 -7.73 7.44 15.56
C SER A 71 -6.98 6.15 15.24
N ILE A 72 -6.15 5.71 16.17
CA ILE A 72 -5.63 4.34 16.17
C ILE A 72 -6.78 3.43 16.60
N PHE A 73 -7.01 2.38 15.81
CA PHE A 73 -8.07 1.42 16.04
C PHE A 73 -7.60 0.28 16.93
N GLY A 74 -8.43 -0.03 17.91
CA GLY A 74 -8.26 -1.18 18.79
C GLY A 74 -8.88 -2.47 18.23
N PRO A 75 -8.88 -3.55 19.05
CA PRO A 75 -9.43 -4.85 18.65
C PRO A 75 -10.91 -4.81 18.23
N GLU A 76 -11.72 -3.94 18.83
CA GLU A 76 -13.15 -3.81 18.54
C GLU A 76 -13.38 -3.26 17.13
N GLU A 77 -12.74 -2.15 16.79
CA GLU A 77 -12.85 -1.56 15.44
C GLU A 77 -12.28 -2.50 14.39
N VAL A 78 -11.18 -3.17 14.71
CA VAL A 78 -10.55 -4.15 13.81
C VAL A 78 -11.50 -5.34 13.55
N ALA A 79 -12.24 -5.80 14.54
CA ALA A 79 -13.26 -6.83 14.38
C ALA A 79 -14.42 -6.36 13.47
N LEU A 80 -14.84 -5.10 13.61
CA LEU A 80 -15.85 -4.50 12.73
C LEU A 80 -15.36 -4.43 11.27
N ILE A 81 -14.09 -4.04 11.05
CA ILE A 81 -13.50 -4.07 9.70
C ILE A 81 -13.50 -5.49 9.15
N ALA A 82 -13.09 -6.48 9.94
CA ALA A 82 -12.98 -7.87 9.51
C ALA A 82 -14.33 -8.48 9.12
N SER A 83 -15.40 -8.11 9.84
CA SER A 83 -16.77 -8.61 9.60
C SER A 83 -17.52 -7.85 8.51
N HIS A 84 -16.98 -6.71 8.01
CA HIS A 84 -17.67 -5.90 7.03
C HIS A 84 -17.75 -6.61 5.67
N PRO A 85 -18.96 -6.77 5.06
CA PRO A 85 -19.15 -7.55 3.82
C PRO A 85 -18.30 -7.05 2.64
N GLU A 86 -18.06 -5.75 2.55
CA GLU A 86 -17.23 -5.15 1.50
C GLU A 86 -15.75 -5.55 1.67
N ARG A 87 -15.25 -5.66 2.90
CA ARG A 87 -13.88 -6.07 3.20
C ARG A 87 -13.66 -7.56 2.98
N ALA A 88 -14.62 -8.39 3.35
CA ALA A 88 -14.56 -9.83 3.19
C ALA A 88 -14.33 -10.28 1.73
N LYS A 89 -14.66 -9.42 0.75
CA LYS A 89 -14.39 -9.68 -0.68
C LYS A 89 -12.89 -9.61 -1.04
N TYR A 90 -12.09 -8.87 -0.27
CA TYR A 90 -10.71 -8.53 -0.63
C TYR A 90 -9.66 -9.07 0.35
N VAL A 91 -10.09 -9.45 1.55
CA VAL A 91 -9.20 -9.83 2.65
C VAL A 91 -9.54 -11.22 3.14
N PRO A 92 -8.57 -12.14 3.20
CA PRO A 92 -8.79 -13.48 3.74
C PRO A 92 -9.29 -13.45 5.19
N PRO A 93 -10.10 -14.43 5.61
CA PRO A 93 -10.46 -14.58 7.02
C PRO A 93 -9.22 -14.64 7.91
N GLY A 94 -9.27 -13.95 9.04
CA GLY A 94 -8.17 -13.93 10.00
C GLY A 94 -7.04 -12.92 9.69
N TYR A 95 -6.92 -12.43 8.46
CA TYR A 95 -5.85 -11.50 8.06
C TYR A 95 -5.76 -10.26 8.98
N VAL A 96 -6.91 -9.64 9.25
CA VAL A 96 -6.99 -8.40 10.04
C VAL A 96 -6.63 -8.66 11.51
N SER A 97 -7.15 -9.75 12.10
CA SER A 97 -6.83 -10.15 13.48
C SER A 97 -5.39 -10.64 13.62
N ASP A 98 -4.84 -11.27 12.59
CA ASP A 98 -3.43 -11.65 12.56
C ASP A 98 -2.51 -10.44 12.55
N SER A 99 -2.91 -9.36 11.89
CA SER A 99 -2.16 -8.11 11.89
C SER A 99 -2.01 -7.54 13.30
N LEU A 100 -3.08 -7.47 14.08
CA LEU A 100 -3.02 -7.05 15.49
C LEU A 100 -2.13 -7.96 16.35
N ARG A 101 -2.29 -9.28 16.21
CA ARG A 101 -1.49 -10.25 16.98
C ARG A 101 0.00 -10.13 16.73
N HIS A 102 0.41 -9.63 15.59
CA HIS A 102 1.80 -9.37 15.25
C HIS A 102 2.29 -7.96 15.63
N GLY A 103 1.47 -7.18 16.33
CA GLY A 103 1.86 -5.84 16.77
C GLY A 103 1.74 -4.76 15.70
N ASP A 104 1.10 -5.04 14.57
CA ASP A 104 0.85 -4.00 13.56
C ASP A 104 -0.25 -3.05 14.04
N THR A 105 -0.14 -1.80 13.65
CA THR A 105 -1.06 -0.74 14.05
C THR A 105 -2.05 -0.41 12.94
N CYS A 106 -3.33 -0.38 13.27
CA CYS A 106 -4.40 0.10 12.41
C CYS A 106 -4.70 1.57 12.72
N VAL A 107 -4.67 2.43 11.71
CA VAL A 107 -5.17 3.80 11.81
C VAL A 107 -6.43 3.88 10.98
N GLY A 108 -7.47 4.50 11.50
CA GLY A 108 -8.74 4.59 10.80
C GLY A 108 -9.43 5.91 10.92
N ILE A 109 -10.45 6.08 10.10
CA ILE A 109 -11.36 7.22 10.11
C ILE A 109 -12.75 6.71 10.42
N LYS A 110 -13.42 7.37 11.38
CA LYS A 110 -14.85 7.20 11.69
C LYS A 110 -15.63 8.43 11.28
N ARG A 111 -16.91 8.22 10.95
CA ARG A 111 -17.92 9.27 10.82
C ARG A 111 -19.17 8.84 11.57
N GLN A 112 -19.57 9.62 12.59
CA GLN A 112 -20.72 9.29 13.42
C GLN A 112 -20.68 7.85 13.98
N GLY A 113 -19.48 7.39 14.38
CA GLY A 113 -19.25 6.03 14.89
C GLY A 113 -19.02 4.94 13.82
N GLU A 114 -19.37 5.20 12.56
CA GLU A 114 -19.16 4.26 11.44
C GLU A 114 -17.72 4.34 10.94
N ILE A 115 -17.08 3.19 10.70
CA ILE A 115 -15.73 3.12 10.12
C ILE A 115 -15.84 3.36 8.60
N VAL A 116 -15.13 4.38 8.11
CA VAL A 116 -15.19 4.81 6.71
C VAL A 116 -13.89 4.61 5.94
N ALA A 117 -12.77 4.48 6.64
CA ALA A 117 -11.46 4.19 6.04
C ALA A 117 -10.52 3.58 7.07
N SER A 118 -9.54 2.80 6.61
CA SER A 118 -8.48 2.26 7.44
C SER A 118 -7.18 2.08 6.67
N THR A 119 -6.06 2.06 7.37
CA THR A 119 -4.73 1.70 6.86
C THR A 119 -3.94 1.03 7.96
N TRP A 120 -2.98 0.21 7.56
CA TRP A 120 -2.11 -0.50 8.49
C TRP A 120 -0.66 -0.11 8.31
N PHE A 121 0.09 -0.13 9.40
CA PHE A 121 1.54 -0.09 9.32
C PHE A 121 2.18 -1.11 10.27
N SER A 122 3.35 -1.60 9.85
CA SER A 122 4.24 -2.46 10.62
C SER A 122 5.56 -1.75 10.86
N LEU A 123 6.15 -1.94 12.05
CA LEU A 123 7.46 -1.43 12.42
C LEU A 123 8.57 -2.50 12.34
N GLU A 124 8.20 -3.76 12.17
CA GLU A 124 9.12 -4.89 12.13
C GLU A 124 9.45 -5.37 10.71
N GLY A 125 8.49 -5.26 9.80
CA GLY A 125 8.63 -5.68 8.40
C GLY A 125 7.31 -5.95 7.74
N ASN A 126 7.36 -6.35 6.48
CA ASN A 126 6.18 -6.78 5.76
C ASN A 126 6.03 -8.30 5.86
N ARG A 127 4.78 -8.77 5.90
CA ARG A 127 4.43 -10.20 5.89
C ARG A 127 3.97 -10.68 4.53
N SER A 128 4.16 -9.87 3.51
CA SER A 128 3.83 -10.27 2.15
C SER A 128 4.68 -11.47 1.74
N GLN A 129 4.06 -12.52 1.26
CA GLN A 129 4.77 -13.65 0.68
C GLN A 129 5.48 -13.26 -0.63
N ALA A 130 4.99 -12.21 -1.29
CA ALA A 130 5.57 -11.71 -2.52
C ALA A 130 6.99 -11.15 -2.33
N TYR A 131 7.22 -10.40 -1.27
CA TYR A 131 8.54 -9.83 -0.97
C TYR A 131 8.63 -9.49 0.51
N ARG A 132 9.53 -10.15 1.22
CA ARG A 132 9.78 -9.91 2.64
C ARG A 132 10.96 -8.99 2.83
N VAL A 133 10.83 -8.03 3.73
CA VAL A 133 11.90 -7.10 4.10
C VAL A 133 11.94 -6.96 5.62
N LYS A 134 13.15 -6.89 6.17
CA LYS A 134 13.39 -6.47 7.55
C LYS A 134 13.63 -4.97 7.54
N LEU A 135 12.89 -4.25 8.35
CA LEU A 135 12.95 -2.80 8.44
C LEU A 135 14.08 -2.34 9.35
N GLN A 136 14.68 -1.20 9.00
CA GLN A 136 15.61 -0.49 9.88
C GLN A 136 14.81 0.32 10.93
N PRO A 137 15.45 0.77 12.04
CA PRO A 137 14.77 1.52 13.10
C PRO A 137 14.04 2.78 12.65
N HIS A 138 14.42 3.39 11.53
CA HIS A 138 13.80 4.59 10.97
C HIS A 138 12.81 4.30 9.85
N GLU A 139 12.53 3.01 9.56
CA GLU A 139 11.66 2.57 8.48
C GLU A 139 10.35 2.01 9.02
N ALA A 140 9.29 2.10 8.23
CA ALA A 140 8.00 1.45 8.46
C ALA A 140 7.44 0.89 7.15
N TYR A 141 6.57 -0.10 7.25
CA TYR A 141 5.86 -0.66 6.11
C TYR A 141 4.38 -0.34 6.21
N LEU A 142 3.83 0.33 5.18
CA LEU A 142 2.42 0.67 5.11
C LEU A 142 1.70 -0.24 4.13
N TYR A 143 0.52 -0.72 4.53
CA TYR A 143 -0.25 -1.63 3.71
C TYR A 143 -1.74 -1.50 3.98
N ASP A 144 -2.53 -2.12 3.13
CA ASP A 144 -3.99 -2.27 3.24
C ASP A 144 -4.73 -0.94 3.52
N THR A 145 -4.38 0.12 2.77
CA THR A 145 -5.15 1.36 2.80
C THR A 145 -6.46 1.15 2.04
N TYR A 146 -7.57 1.31 2.74
CA TYR A 146 -8.91 1.09 2.22
C TYR A 146 -9.87 2.22 2.60
N VAL A 147 -10.66 2.69 1.64
CA VAL A 147 -11.77 3.62 1.84
C VAL A 147 -13.03 2.92 1.37
N PHE A 148 -14.05 2.82 2.22
CA PHE A 148 -15.32 2.20 1.89
C PHE A 148 -16.00 2.91 0.72
N GLU A 149 -16.72 2.17 -0.12
CA GLU A 149 -17.20 2.65 -1.44
C GLU A 149 -18.05 3.92 -1.33
N SER A 150 -18.95 3.97 -0.37
CA SER A 150 -19.84 5.12 -0.11
C SER A 150 -19.09 6.40 0.29
N TYR A 151 -17.81 6.29 0.66
CA TYR A 151 -16.98 7.39 1.13
C TYR A 151 -15.84 7.75 0.17
N ARG A 152 -15.72 7.07 -0.97
CA ARG A 152 -14.69 7.37 -1.99
C ARG A 152 -14.90 8.76 -2.61
N GLY A 153 -13.84 9.32 -3.21
CA GLY A 153 -13.87 10.65 -3.84
C GLY A 153 -13.78 11.82 -2.86
N ARG A 154 -13.70 11.57 -1.54
CA ARG A 154 -13.65 12.61 -0.50
C ARG A 154 -12.24 12.86 0.05
N HIS A 155 -11.21 12.43 -0.64
CA HIS A 155 -9.80 12.55 -0.23
C HIS A 155 -9.43 11.89 1.13
N LEU A 156 -10.27 10.99 1.65
CA LEU A 156 -10.05 10.36 2.96
C LEU A 156 -8.75 9.54 3.00
N ALA A 157 -8.36 8.92 1.89
CA ALA A 157 -7.09 8.20 1.80
C ALA A 157 -5.88 9.13 2.01
N GLU A 158 -5.93 10.37 1.52
CA GLU A 158 -4.87 11.37 1.70
C GLU A 158 -4.82 11.83 3.16
N ILE A 159 -5.97 12.17 3.75
CA ILE A 159 -6.09 12.56 5.16
C ILE A 159 -5.53 11.45 6.06
N LEU A 160 -5.96 10.20 5.82
CA LEU A 160 -5.51 9.04 6.57
C LEU A 160 -3.98 8.85 6.45
N ARG A 161 -3.42 9.07 5.25
CA ARG A 161 -1.98 8.96 5.02
C ARG A 161 -1.21 10.02 5.80
N TYR A 162 -1.61 11.28 5.76
CA TYR A 162 -0.93 12.35 6.50
C TYR A 162 -1.02 12.14 8.01
N ARG A 163 -2.17 11.71 8.55
CA ARG A 163 -2.29 11.37 9.98
C ARG A 163 -1.42 10.19 10.38
N THR A 164 -1.30 9.20 9.49
CA THR A 164 -0.36 8.08 9.69
C THR A 164 1.09 8.57 9.71
N TYR A 165 1.45 9.54 8.86
CA TYR A 165 2.79 10.15 8.90
C TYR A 165 3.04 10.86 10.22
N ASP A 166 2.06 11.61 10.76
CA ASP A 166 2.21 12.28 12.05
C ASP A 166 2.51 11.27 13.16
N ILE A 167 1.76 10.15 13.21
CA ILE A 167 2.01 9.06 14.16
C ILE A 167 3.41 8.47 13.96
N LEU A 168 3.81 8.18 12.74
CA LEU A 168 5.11 7.56 12.45
C LEU A 168 6.28 8.49 12.79
N ARG A 169 6.13 9.82 12.64
CA ARG A 169 7.13 10.80 13.10
C ARG A 169 7.36 10.74 14.60
N THR A 170 6.30 10.60 15.41
CA THR A 170 6.46 10.44 16.87
C THR A 170 7.20 9.17 17.24
N LEU A 171 7.20 8.17 16.35
CA LEU A 171 7.93 6.92 16.49
C LEU A 171 9.32 6.94 15.81
N ASN A 172 9.80 8.13 15.40
CA ASN A 172 11.08 8.33 14.69
C ASN A 172 11.18 7.52 13.37
N ARG A 173 10.04 7.29 12.69
CA ARG A 173 10.00 6.61 11.40
C ARG A 173 9.88 7.65 10.29
N THR A 174 10.91 7.73 9.44
CA THR A 174 11.02 8.76 8.39
C THR A 174 10.99 8.19 6.98
N VAL A 175 11.19 6.89 6.83
CA VAL A 175 11.17 6.18 5.55
C VAL A 175 10.06 5.14 5.57
N LEU A 176 9.21 5.16 4.56
CA LEU A 176 8.07 4.26 4.45
C LEU A 176 8.16 3.43 3.18
N TYR A 177 7.90 2.16 3.33
CA TYR A 177 7.77 1.25 2.20
C TYR A 177 6.34 0.76 2.03
N THR A 178 5.97 0.47 0.79
CA THR A 178 4.69 -0.12 0.47
C THR A 178 4.81 -0.95 -0.80
N LEU A 179 4.05 -2.04 -0.88
CA LEU A 179 3.91 -2.85 -2.08
C LEU A 179 2.60 -2.50 -2.78
N THR A 180 2.63 -2.37 -4.10
CA THR A 180 1.44 -2.15 -4.91
C THR A 180 1.49 -3.01 -6.16
N VAL A 181 0.48 -3.85 -6.36
CA VAL A 181 0.37 -4.64 -7.59
C VAL A 181 0.21 -3.72 -8.81
N CYS A 182 0.84 -4.06 -9.92
CA CYS A 182 0.87 -3.20 -11.12
C CYS A 182 -0.52 -2.88 -11.68
N SER A 183 -1.51 -3.74 -11.46
CA SER A 183 -2.91 -3.50 -11.89
C SER A 183 -3.66 -2.49 -11.02
N ASN A 184 -3.16 -2.14 -9.83
CA ASN A 184 -3.82 -1.17 -8.95
C ASN A 184 -3.36 0.26 -9.30
N THR A 185 -3.80 0.74 -10.47
CA THR A 185 -3.44 2.07 -10.99
C THR A 185 -3.94 3.20 -10.09
N ALA A 186 -5.07 3.03 -9.41
CA ALA A 186 -5.61 4.02 -8.47
C ALA A 186 -4.64 4.23 -7.29
N SER A 187 -4.14 3.15 -6.70
CA SER A 187 -3.16 3.22 -5.62
C SER A 187 -1.82 3.81 -6.10
N LEU A 188 -1.38 3.49 -7.32
CA LEU A 188 -0.15 4.05 -7.88
C LEU A 188 -0.26 5.56 -8.07
N ARG A 189 -1.35 6.05 -8.70
CA ARG A 189 -1.61 7.50 -8.87
C ARG A 189 -1.69 8.24 -7.53
N PHE A 190 -2.34 7.63 -6.55
CA PHE A 190 -2.42 8.16 -5.19
C PHE A 190 -1.02 8.35 -4.58
N LYS A 191 -0.17 7.33 -4.62
CA LYS A 191 1.19 7.38 -4.08
C LYS A 191 2.09 8.36 -4.83
N GLN A 192 1.96 8.44 -6.17
CA GLN A 192 2.68 9.44 -6.97
C GLN A 192 2.35 10.87 -6.55
N ARG A 193 1.07 11.18 -6.25
CA ARG A 193 0.69 12.51 -5.72
C ARG A 193 1.30 12.84 -4.36
N LEU A 194 1.63 11.81 -3.58
CA LEU A 194 2.34 11.95 -2.29
C LEU A 194 3.87 12.05 -2.44
N GLY A 195 4.38 12.08 -3.68
CA GLY A 195 5.81 12.13 -3.94
C GLY A 195 6.53 10.78 -3.75
N ALA A 196 5.77 9.69 -3.64
CA ALA A 196 6.33 8.35 -3.52
C ALA A 196 7.09 7.92 -4.78
N ARG A 197 8.19 7.20 -4.61
CA ARG A 197 9.07 6.75 -5.69
C ARG A 197 9.10 5.24 -5.79
N VAL A 198 9.12 4.73 -7.01
CA VAL A 198 9.31 3.31 -7.26
C VAL A 198 10.77 2.96 -7.09
N VAL A 199 11.07 1.99 -6.23
CA VAL A 199 12.42 1.45 -6.01
C VAL A 199 12.72 0.33 -6.99
N PHE A 200 11.78 -0.61 -7.13
CA PHE A 200 11.90 -1.67 -8.13
C PHE A 200 10.55 -2.22 -8.57
N LEU A 201 10.56 -2.84 -9.75
CA LEU A 201 9.49 -3.70 -10.25
C LEU A 201 9.86 -5.15 -9.92
N GLY A 202 9.01 -5.83 -9.19
CA GLY A 202 9.14 -7.24 -8.85
C GLY A 202 8.09 -8.11 -9.51
N LEU A 203 8.39 -9.38 -9.65
CA LEU A 203 7.47 -10.43 -10.05
C LEU A 203 7.43 -11.50 -8.95
N ALA A 204 6.34 -11.55 -8.22
CA ALA A 204 6.08 -12.65 -7.29
C ALA A 204 5.54 -13.85 -8.07
N VAL A 205 6.15 -15.01 -7.85
CA VAL A 205 5.77 -16.30 -8.43
C VAL A 205 5.35 -17.21 -7.29
N GLU A 206 4.16 -17.75 -7.42
CA GLU A 206 3.58 -18.77 -6.54
C GLU A 206 3.35 -20.05 -7.33
N ILE A 207 3.76 -21.18 -6.81
CA ILE A 207 3.57 -22.50 -7.44
C ILE A 207 2.80 -23.38 -6.48
N PHE A 208 1.63 -23.86 -6.93
CA PHE A 208 0.70 -24.70 -6.18
C PHE A 208 0.33 -24.20 -4.78
N GLY A 209 0.33 -22.87 -4.57
CA GLY A 209 0.03 -22.25 -3.27
C GLY A 209 1.05 -22.56 -2.15
N ARG A 210 2.19 -23.19 -2.48
CA ARG A 210 3.18 -23.67 -1.49
C ARG A 210 4.56 -23.01 -1.65
N TYR A 211 5.01 -22.84 -2.89
CA TYR A 211 6.34 -22.29 -3.17
C TYR A 211 6.19 -20.85 -3.63
N HIS A 212 6.87 -19.95 -2.94
CA HIS A 212 6.86 -18.54 -3.23
C HIS A 212 8.28 -18.05 -3.52
N THR A 213 8.47 -17.35 -4.62
CA THR A 213 9.73 -16.69 -4.95
C THR A 213 9.46 -15.34 -5.60
N THR A 214 10.46 -14.46 -5.60
CA THR A 214 10.34 -13.13 -6.19
C THR A 214 11.55 -12.81 -7.04
N PHE A 215 11.29 -12.37 -8.25
CA PHE A 215 12.29 -11.87 -9.16
C PHE A 215 12.21 -10.34 -9.23
N ILE A 216 13.36 -9.67 -9.16
CA ILE A 216 13.43 -8.22 -9.40
C ILE A 216 13.69 -8.04 -10.88
N LEU A 217 12.70 -7.49 -11.60
CA LEU A 217 12.74 -7.31 -13.04
C LEU A 217 13.46 -6.01 -13.44
N LYS A 218 13.28 -4.94 -12.63
CA LYS A 218 13.89 -3.64 -12.89
C LYS A 218 14.09 -2.89 -11.57
N ARG A 219 15.26 -2.26 -11.40
CA ARG A 219 15.54 -1.32 -10.31
C ARG A 219 15.63 0.10 -10.86
N TRP A 220 15.19 1.06 -10.07
CA TRP A 220 15.42 2.48 -10.33
C TRP A 220 16.51 2.97 -9.38
N PRO A 221 17.44 3.81 -9.87
CA PRO A 221 18.50 4.35 -9.01
C PRO A 221 17.89 5.21 -7.90
N GLU A 222 18.46 5.11 -6.71
CA GLU A 222 18.17 6.07 -5.64
C GLU A 222 18.82 7.40 -6.00
N THR A 223 18.06 8.49 -5.84
CA THR A 223 18.60 9.84 -6.02
C THR A 223 19.27 10.30 -4.73
N PRO A 224 20.31 11.16 -4.78
CA PRO A 224 21.02 11.64 -3.59
C PRO A 224 20.14 12.29 -2.50
N GLN A 225 18.93 12.70 -2.84
CA GLN A 225 17.93 13.23 -1.88
C GLN A 225 17.27 12.14 -1.02
N ASP A 226 17.53 10.86 -1.29
CA ASP A 226 16.99 9.72 -0.54
C ASP A 226 17.84 9.33 0.67
N GLU A 227 19.05 9.90 0.80
CA GLU A 227 19.87 9.73 1.99
C GLU A 227 19.35 10.63 3.11
N CYS A 228 18.86 10.04 4.19
CA CYS A 228 18.64 10.74 5.45
C CYS A 228 19.97 11.44 5.82
N PRO A 229 19.97 12.73 6.18
CA PRO A 229 21.20 13.40 6.57
C PRO A 229 21.87 12.57 7.68
N ARG A 230 23.00 11.95 7.36
CA ARG A 230 23.84 11.27 8.36
C ARG A 230 24.18 12.36 9.38
N ASN A 231 23.74 12.18 10.61
CA ASN A 231 24.19 13.01 11.72
C ASN A 231 25.72 13.04 11.70
N SER A 232 26.28 14.13 11.26
CA SER A 232 27.70 14.41 11.45
C SER A 232 27.96 14.34 12.94
N PRO A 233 28.96 13.59 13.41
CA PRO A 233 29.28 13.58 14.82
C PRO A 233 29.63 15.01 15.24
N THR A 234 28.85 15.52 16.20
CA THR A 234 29.12 16.80 16.87
C THR A 234 30.54 16.78 17.37
N ALA A 235 31.40 17.61 16.80
CA ALA A 235 32.75 17.81 17.29
C ALA A 235 32.66 18.23 18.76
N ALA A 236 33.32 17.50 19.63
CA ALA A 236 33.45 17.82 21.04
C ALA A 236 34.10 19.22 21.17
N PRO A 237 33.66 20.05 22.12
CA PRO A 237 34.31 21.31 22.40
C PRO A 237 35.70 21.02 22.94
N THR A 238 36.73 21.50 22.27
CA THR A 238 38.11 21.55 22.80
C THR A 238 38.14 22.67 23.85
N ASP A 239 38.20 22.27 25.12
CA ASP A 239 38.57 23.11 26.20
C ASP A 239 40.02 23.61 25.99
N ARG A 240 40.17 24.92 25.99
CA ARG A 240 41.39 25.65 26.34
C ARG A 240 41.07 26.73 27.36
#